data_15c28e848506121a68046709b6ab6452
#
_entry.id   15c28e848506121a68046709b6ab6452
#
_cell.length_a   1.000
_cell.length_b   1.000
_cell.length_c   1.000
_cell.angle_alpha   90.00
_cell.angle_beta   90.00
_cell.angle_gamma   90.00
#
_symmetry.space_group_name_H-M   'P 1'
#
loop_
_entity.id
_entity.type
_entity.pdbx_description
1 polymer ?
#
loop_
_entity_poly.entity_id
_entity_poly.type
_entity_poly.pdbx_seq_one_letter_code
_entity_poly.pdbx_strand_id
1 'polypeptide(L)'
;MKIKSFFFLKLILICFINSAIAQTDISFKFSVLVSPQMKQQFVKGGRLLFHLTSVNDKEPRTSSQVTIGVTPTDWDGANSFTIDTKNKNVLINGIDKLKNHLAEKYYCQVVYKQNITDGNENVAGNLFSNVDSFTLTNKVKSTLSLQSIIPSNVIIEHRFVKSVEITSKYLSEFFGSPRKLKAAVLLPSGYFDNPNKEYPICYRAPGLNGRATAVNGMMGRKDFTDWWFSKEAPQVIYVFLDSQGPYGDSYQVDSENNGPCGKALTEELIPTIENLVHYQPTSKKRYLAGASTGGWIA
;
A
#
# COMPACT_ATOMS: atom_id res chain seq x y z
N MET A 1 -86.89 -31.32 4.03
CA MET A 1 -85.93 -31.76 5.07
C MET A 1 -84.58 -31.22 4.67
N LYS A 2 -84.10 -30.12 5.29
CA LYS A 2 -82.87 -29.43 4.92
C LYS A 2 -81.81 -29.81 5.93
N ILE A 3 -80.74 -30.48 5.42
CA ILE A 3 -79.55 -30.80 6.20
C ILE A 3 -78.57 -29.57 6.12
N LYS A 4 -78.35 -28.99 7.29
CA LYS A 4 -77.34 -27.93 7.43
C LYS A 4 -76.00 -28.58 7.69
N SER A 5 -75.10 -28.42 6.74
CA SER A 5 -73.66 -28.81 6.90
C SER A 5 -72.88 -27.71 7.67
N PHE A 6 -72.34 -28.07 8.83
CA PHE A 6 -71.48 -27.22 9.63
C PHE A 6 -70.02 -27.40 9.15
N PHE A 7 -69.49 -26.39 8.53
CA PHE A 7 -68.08 -26.35 8.21
C PHE A 7 -67.29 -25.82 9.43
N PHE A 8 -66.48 -26.69 10.05
CA PHE A 8 -65.54 -26.31 11.08
C PHE A 8 -64.23 -25.79 10.41
N LEU A 9 -64.08 -24.48 10.42
CA LEU A 9 -62.83 -23.85 9.96
C LEU A 9 -61.80 -23.95 11.07
N LYS A 10 -60.82 -24.89 10.97
CA LYS A 10 -59.70 -24.95 11.86
C LYS A 10 -58.68 -23.83 11.46
N LEU A 11 -58.69 -22.76 12.25
CA LEU A 11 -57.69 -21.70 12.15
C LEU A 11 -56.35 -22.22 12.67
N ILE A 12 -55.45 -22.60 11.79
CA ILE A 12 -54.06 -22.93 12.15
C ILE A 12 -53.34 -21.60 12.34
N LEU A 13 -53.14 -21.21 13.60
CA LEU A 13 -52.27 -20.07 13.99
C LEU A 13 -50.81 -20.50 13.83
N ILE A 14 -50.20 -20.20 12.68
CA ILE A 14 -48.76 -20.36 12.48
C ILE A 14 -48.09 -19.20 13.21
N CYS A 15 -47.63 -19.47 14.43
CA CYS A 15 -46.70 -18.59 15.12
C CYS A 15 -45.37 -18.59 14.34
N PHE A 16 -45.13 -17.59 13.50
CA PHE A 16 -43.78 -17.26 13.04
C PHE A 16 -43.01 -16.79 14.28
N ILE A 17 -42.25 -17.70 14.87
CA ILE A 17 -41.18 -17.32 15.79
C ILE A 17 -40.11 -16.69 14.91
N ASN A 18 -40.19 -15.38 14.73
CA ASN A 18 -39.06 -14.59 14.30
C ASN A 18 -38.00 -14.74 15.39
N SER A 19 -37.12 -15.73 15.24
CA SER A 19 -35.88 -15.75 15.95
C SER A 19 -35.11 -14.50 15.49
N ALA A 20 -35.32 -13.40 16.21
CA ALA A 20 -34.41 -12.28 16.12
C ALA A 20 -33.04 -12.86 16.51
N ILE A 21 -32.25 -13.26 15.51
CA ILE A 21 -30.85 -13.53 15.70
C ILE A 21 -30.30 -12.19 16.21
N ALA A 22 -30.08 -12.14 17.53
CA ALA A 22 -29.44 -10.99 18.16
C ALA A 22 -28.14 -10.80 17.41
N GLN A 23 -28.08 -9.74 16.61
CA GLN A 23 -26.89 -9.36 15.88
C GLN A 23 -25.84 -9.09 16.96
N THR A 24 -24.92 -10.04 17.18
CA THR A 24 -23.86 -9.91 18.16
C THR A 24 -22.91 -8.80 17.68
N ASP A 25 -23.09 -7.60 18.23
CA ASP A 25 -22.24 -6.47 17.95
C ASP A 25 -20.84 -6.76 18.52
N ILE A 26 -19.92 -7.18 17.66
CA ILE A 26 -18.52 -7.31 18.01
C ILE A 26 -17.95 -5.91 18.14
N SER A 27 -17.32 -5.60 19.26
CA SER A 27 -16.67 -4.33 19.52
C SER A 27 -15.23 -4.52 19.99
N PHE A 28 -14.36 -3.65 19.53
CA PHE A 28 -12.97 -3.62 19.88
C PHE A 28 -12.64 -2.34 20.65
N LYS A 29 -11.83 -2.49 21.68
CA LYS A 29 -11.20 -1.38 22.39
C LYS A 29 -9.71 -1.62 22.43
N PHE A 30 -8.97 -0.96 21.56
CA PHE A 30 -7.52 -1.05 21.48
C PHE A 30 -6.86 0.18 22.07
N SER A 31 -5.86 -0.01 22.94
CA SER A 31 -4.96 1.05 23.39
C SER A 31 -3.63 0.93 22.67
N VAL A 32 -3.12 2.05 22.16
CA VAL A 32 -1.84 2.12 21.45
C VAL A 32 -0.89 3.03 22.18
N LEU A 33 0.32 2.55 22.38
CA LEU A 33 1.43 3.28 23.00
C LEU A 33 2.55 3.47 21.97
N VAL A 34 3.29 4.57 22.07
CA VAL A 34 4.58 4.71 21.37
C VAL A 34 5.67 4.26 22.33
N SER A 35 6.45 3.24 21.95
CA SER A 35 7.55 2.78 22.79
C SER A 35 8.62 3.88 22.97
N PRO A 36 9.37 3.87 24.07
CA PRO A 36 10.41 4.87 24.33
C PRO A 36 11.40 5.02 23.15
N GLN A 37 11.77 3.89 22.51
CA GLN A 37 12.70 3.86 21.38
C GLN A 37 12.16 4.55 20.13
N MET A 38 10.82 4.58 19.97
CA MET A 38 10.17 5.16 18.79
C MET A 38 9.67 6.59 18.99
N LYS A 39 9.78 7.16 20.20
CA LYS A 39 9.33 8.54 20.47
C LYS A 39 10.00 9.59 19.60
N GLN A 40 11.29 9.45 19.32
CA GLN A 40 12.02 10.37 18.44
C GLN A 40 11.64 10.22 16.96
N GLN A 41 11.08 9.07 16.59
CA GLN A 41 10.64 8.76 15.22
C GLN A 41 9.17 9.07 15.00
N PHE A 42 8.43 9.40 16.04
CA PHE A 42 7.00 9.67 15.97
C PHE A 42 6.74 11.07 15.41
N VAL A 43 5.89 11.14 14.38
CA VAL A 43 5.43 12.39 13.75
C VAL A 43 3.92 12.48 13.89
N LYS A 44 3.42 13.60 14.41
CA LYS A 44 1.98 13.85 14.57
C LYS A 44 1.23 13.86 13.23
N GLY A 45 -0.08 13.62 13.29
CA GLY A 45 -0.98 13.73 12.13
C GLY A 45 -1.10 12.47 11.30
N GLY A 46 -0.52 11.37 11.75
CA GLY A 46 -0.67 10.07 11.11
C GLY A 46 -2.00 9.40 11.40
N ARG A 47 -2.21 8.23 10.81
CA ARG A 47 -3.40 7.38 10.95
C ARG A 47 -3.04 6.05 11.58
N LEU A 48 -3.84 5.59 12.53
CA LEU A 48 -3.75 4.25 13.11
C LEU A 48 -4.58 3.28 12.27
N LEU A 49 -3.98 2.17 11.89
CA LEU A 49 -4.58 1.07 11.15
C LEU A 49 -4.33 -0.23 11.91
N PHE A 50 -5.40 -0.85 12.39
CA PHE A 50 -5.34 -2.16 13.07
C PHE A 50 -5.73 -3.22 12.06
N HIS A 51 -4.88 -4.21 11.94
CA HIS A 51 -5.02 -5.35 11.06
C HIS A 51 -5.31 -6.59 11.87
N LEU A 52 -6.38 -7.31 11.52
CA LEU A 52 -6.80 -8.53 12.18
C LEU A 52 -6.86 -9.67 11.16
N THR A 53 -6.37 -10.84 11.56
CA THR A 53 -6.44 -12.07 10.76
C THR A 53 -6.53 -13.30 11.66
N SER A 54 -7.24 -14.34 11.22
CA SER A 54 -7.22 -15.66 11.88
C SER A 54 -6.04 -16.53 11.45
N VAL A 55 -5.31 -16.13 10.40
CA VAL A 55 -4.21 -16.89 9.81
C VAL A 55 -2.87 -16.34 10.32
N ASN A 56 -1.97 -17.24 10.73
CA ASN A 56 -0.67 -16.88 11.31
C ASN A 56 0.52 -17.28 10.39
N ASP A 57 0.33 -17.19 9.09
CA ASP A 57 1.37 -17.46 8.10
C ASP A 57 2.12 -16.18 7.66
N LYS A 58 1.52 -15.01 7.90
CA LYS A 58 2.03 -13.68 7.55
C LYS A 58 1.70 -12.67 8.65
N GLU A 59 2.45 -11.57 8.66
CA GLU A 59 2.11 -10.44 9.54
C GLU A 59 0.73 -9.85 9.17
N PRO A 60 -0.16 -9.61 10.16
CA PRO A 60 -1.50 -9.06 9.93
C PRO A 60 -1.51 -7.79 9.06
N ARG A 61 -0.51 -6.90 9.21
CA ARG A 61 -0.39 -5.68 8.40
C ARG A 61 -0.16 -5.95 6.91
N THR A 62 0.27 -7.14 6.52
CA THR A 62 0.50 -7.52 5.12
C THR A 62 -0.62 -8.36 4.52
N SER A 63 -1.46 -8.96 5.37
CA SER A 63 -2.56 -9.85 4.96
C SER A 63 -3.68 -9.84 6.00
N SER A 64 -4.51 -8.79 6.01
CA SER A 64 -5.61 -8.64 6.97
C SER A 64 -6.96 -9.08 6.40
N GLN A 65 -7.78 -9.67 7.26
CA GLN A 65 -9.20 -9.95 6.99
C GLN A 65 -10.07 -8.76 7.40
N VAL A 66 -9.67 -8.07 8.47
CA VAL A 66 -10.36 -6.89 8.98
C VAL A 66 -9.35 -5.78 9.23
N THR A 67 -9.70 -4.58 8.79
CA THR A 67 -8.92 -3.37 9.07
C THR A 67 -9.78 -2.35 9.78
N ILE A 68 -9.27 -1.84 10.92
CA ILE A 68 -9.91 -0.78 11.70
C ILE A 68 -9.01 0.45 11.63
N GLY A 69 -9.54 1.56 11.14
CA GLY A 69 -8.79 2.79 10.90
C GLY A 69 -9.35 3.99 11.67
N VAL A 70 -8.46 4.78 12.25
CA VAL A 70 -8.79 6.06 12.88
C VAL A 70 -7.65 7.06 12.68
N THR A 71 -8.00 8.33 12.50
CA THR A 71 -7.03 9.44 12.54
C THR A 71 -7.11 10.08 13.93
N PRO A 72 -6.09 9.89 14.80
CA PRO A 72 -6.06 10.52 16.11
C PRO A 72 -5.92 12.03 15.94
N THR A 73 -6.87 12.79 16.46
CA THR A 73 -6.72 14.24 16.63
C THR A 73 -5.83 14.51 17.83
N ASP A 74 -4.86 15.40 17.70
CA ASP A 74 -4.01 15.92 18.80
C ASP A 74 -3.18 14.87 19.55
N TRP A 75 -3.09 13.64 19.06
CA TRP A 75 -2.22 12.63 19.68
C TRP A 75 -0.75 12.94 19.38
N ASP A 76 0.01 13.11 20.43
CA ASP A 76 1.44 13.45 20.38
C ASP A 76 2.37 12.26 20.68
N GLY A 77 1.79 11.07 20.90
CA GLY A 77 2.55 9.87 21.24
C GLY A 77 3.06 9.82 22.70
N ALA A 78 2.82 10.86 23.51
CA ALA A 78 3.28 10.88 24.92
C ALA A 78 2.51 9.88 25.78
N ASN A 79 1.17 9.85 25.59
CA ASN A 79 0.25 8.98 26.31
C ASN A 79 -0.34 7.93 25.36
N SER A 80 -1.04 6.93 25.91
CA SER A 80 -1.78 5.97 25.11
C SER A 80 -2.95 6.63 24.39
N PHE A 81 -3.18 6.23 23.14
CA PHE A 81 -4.40 6.53 22.41
C PHE A 81 -5.32 5.31 22.44
N THR A 82 -6.58 5.50 22.82
CA THR A 82 -7.56 4.41 22.85
C THR A 82 -8.57 4.55 21.74
N ILE A 83 -8.69 3.50 20.93
CA ILE A 83 -9.75 3.36 19.93
C ILE A 83 -10.88 2.54 20.51
N ASP A 84 -12.11 3.02 20.33
CA ASP A 84 -13.33 2.25 20.58
C ASP A 84 -14.13 2.20 19.27
N THR A 85 -14.37 1.00 18.76
CA THR A 85 -15.08 0.81 17.48
C THR A 85 -16.55 1.22 17.53
N LYS A 86 -17.08 1.54 18.69
CA LYS A 86 -18.39 2.19 18.85
C LYS A 86 -18.36 3.67 18.47
N ASN A 87 -17.18 4.27 18.36
CA ASN A 87 -17.05 5.64 17.93
C ASN A 87 -17.24 5.74 16.41
N LYS A 88 -18.15 6.59 15.97
CA LYS A 88 -18.47 6.82 14.54
C LYS A 88 -17.31 7.37 13.70
N ASN A 89 -16.25 7.88 14.32
CA ASN A 89 -15.04 8.32 13.61
C ASN A 89 -14.07 7.17 13.31
N VAL A 90 -14.39 5.95 13.75
CA VAL A 90 -13.63 4.73 13.46
C VAL A 90 -14.21 4.07 12.22
N LEU A 91 -13.37 3.88 11.22
CA LEU A 91 -13.74 3.17 10.00
C LEU A 91 -13.38 1.69 10.15
N ILE A 92 -14.30 0.81 9.80
CA ILE A 92 -14.10 -0.63 9.89
C ILE A 92 -14.41 -1.25 8.54
N ASN A 93 -13.46 -2.00 8.02
CA ASN A 93 -13.63 -2.80 6.83
C ASN A 93 -13.54 -4.29 7.17
N GLY A 94 -14.47 -5.11 6.68
CA GLY A 94 -14.44 -6.56 6.82
C GLY A 94 -15.01 -7.12 8.14
N ILE A 95 -15.68 -6.32 8.99
CA ILE A 95 -16.22 -6.78 10.28
C ILE A 95 -17.23 -7.93 10.13
N ASP A 96 -17.96 -7.97 9.03
CA ASP A 96 -18.95 -9.03 8.75
C ASP A 96 -18.29 -10.41 8.66
N LYS A 97 -17.02 -10.47 8.31
CA LYS A 97 -16.22 -11.71 8.26
C LYS A 97 -16.00 -12.32 9.64
N LEU A 98 -16.21 -11.56 10.71
CA LEU A 98 -15.97 -12.02 12.09
C LEU A 98 -17.23 -12.62 12.75
N LYS A 99 -18.43 -12.32 12.26
CA LYS A 99 -19.71 -12.62 12.95
C LYS A 99 -19.90 -14.10 13.29
N ASN A 100 -19.35 -15.01 12.50
CA ASN A 100 -19.53 -16.46 12.67
C ASN A 100 -18.29 -17.14 13.29
N HIS A 101 -17.31 -16.35 13.79
CA HIS A 101 -15.99 -16.84 14.22
C HIS A 101 -15.68 -16.52 15.69
N LEU A 102 -16.74 -16.36 16.52
CA LEU A 102 -16.56 -16.20 17.96
C LEU A 102 -15.85 -17.41 18.57
N ALA A 103 -15.03 -17.17 19.59
CA ALA A 103 -14.16 -18.12 20.25
C ALA A 103 -12.93 -18.60 19.43
N GLU A 104 -12.77 -18.14 18.21
CA GLU A 104 -11.55 -18.40 17.44
C GLU A 104 -10.40 -17.46 17.84
N LYS A 105 -9.18 -17.91 17.62
CA LYS A 105 -7.98 -17.11 17.84
C LYS A 105 -7.74 -16.19 16.67
N TYR A 106 -7.51 -14.91 16.97
CA TYR A 106 -7.12 -13.88 16.01
C TYR A 106 -5.77 -13.29 16.38
N TYR A 107 -5.06 -12.87 15.35
CA TYR A 107 -3.80 -12.14 15.44
C TYR A 107 -4.07 -10.68 15.05
N CYS A 108 -3.43 -9.75 15.76
CA CYS A 108 -3.58 -8.34 15.48
C CYS A 108 -2.23 -7.62 15.44
N GLN A 109 -2.17 -6.58 14.65
CA GLN A 109 -1.02 -5.70 14.52
C GLN A 109 -1.51 -4.29 14.21
N VAL A 110 -0.86 -3.27 14.74
CA VAL A 110 -1.18 -1.89 14.44
C VAL A 110 -0.04 -1.24 13.65
N VAL A 111 -0.42 -0.49 12.62
CA VAL A 111 0.47 0.42 11.89
C VAL A 111 0.05 1.85 12.19
N TYR A 112 1.00 2.70 12.55
CA TYR A 112 0.81 4.14 12.58
C TYR A 112 1.40 4.73 11.30
N LYS A 113 0.51 5.05 10.36
CA LYS A 113 0.84 5.60 9.06
C LYS A 113 1.08 7.11 9.20
N GLN A 114 2.32 7.47 9.46
CA GLN A 114 2.78 8.88 9.56
C GLN A 114 3.41 9.40 8.26
N ASN A 115 3.81 8.50 7.36
CA ASN A 115 4.22 8.89 6.01
C ASN A 115 2.97 9.20 5.18
N ILE A 116 2.66 10.48 5.05
CA ILE A 116 1.50 11.00 4.30
C ILE A 116 1.79 11.19 2.80
N THR A 117 3.03 10.96 2.37
CA THR A 117 3.41 11.15 0.95
C THR A 117 3.14 9.92 0.10
N ASP A 118 2.79 8.80 0.74
CA ASP A 118 2.56 7.52 0.10
C ASP A 118 1.25 6.90 0.60
N GLY A 119 0.41 6.42 -0.31
CA GLY A 119 -0.87 5.79 -0.01
C GLY A 119 -0.74 4.45 0.71
N ASN A 120 0.35 3.73 0.49
CA ASN A 120 0.61 2.44 1.11
C ASN A 120 1.05 2.61 2.58
N GLU A 121 0.54 1.76 3.45
CA GLU A 121 0.88 1.76 4.88
C GLU A 121 2.19 1.02 5.18
N ASN A 122 2.59 0.08 4.31
CA ASN A 122 3.81 -0.72 4.46
C ASN A 122 5.04 -0.05 3.81
N VAL A 123 5.19 1.26 4.02
CA VAL A 123 6.30 2.06 3.48
C VAL A 123 7.16 2.64 4.57
N ALA A 124 8.38 2.97 4.19
CA ALA A 124 9.41 3.52 5.08
C ALA A 124 8.90 4.67 5.96
N GLY A 125 9.31 4.66 7.19
CA GLY A 125 9.01 5.70 8.17
C GLY A 125 7.70 5.50 8.94
N ASN A 126 6.84 4.58 8.55
CA ASN A 126 5.66 4.23 9.34
C ASN A 126 6.05 3.35 10.53
N LEU A 127 5.40 3.58 11.68
CA LEU A 127 5.65 2.79 12.87
C LEU A 127 4.69 1.60 12.93
N PHE A 128 5.12 0.50 13.54
CA PHE A 128 4.26 -0.67 13.71
C PHE A 128 4.53 -1.42 15.00
N SER A 129 3.54 -2.21 15.46
CA SER A 129 3.66 -3.07 16.63
C SER A 129 4.16 -4.45 16.26
N ASN A 130 4.59 -5.22 17.26
CA ASN A 130 4.64 -6.67 17.12
C ASN A 130 3.23 -7.22 16.92
N VAL A 131 3.18 -8.47 16.44
CA VAL A 131 1.93 -9.23 16.39
C VAL A 131 1.52 -9.63 17.79
N ASP A 132 0.29 -9.34 18.15
CA ASP A 132 -0.38 -9.84 19.38
C ASP A 132 -1.52 -10.76 18.98
N SER A 133 -2.09 -11.49 19.92
CA SER A 133 -3.20 -12.41 19.66
C SER A 133 -4.23 -12.39 20.78
N PHE A 134 -5.48 -12.62 20.41
CA PHE A 134 -6.60 -12.71 21.34
C PHE A 134 -7.62 -13.75 20.87
N THR A 135 -8.47 -14.22 21.78
CA THR A 135 -9.65 -14.98 21.42
C THR A 135 -10.78 -14.01 21.10
N LEU A 136 -11.43 -14.18 19.94
CA LEU A 136 -12.51 -13.31 19.50
C LEU A 136 -13.73 -13.49 20.41
N THR A 137 -14.17 -12.41 21.01
CA THR A 137 -15.39 -12.32 21.82
C THR A 137 -16.21 -11.11 21.37
N ASN A 138 -17.41 -10.94 21.91
CA ASN A 138 -18.22 -9.74 21.61
C ASN A 138 -17.56 -8.42 22.07
N LYS A 139 -16.60 -8.49 22.99
CA LYS A 139 -15.86 -7.33 23.50
C LYS A 139 -14.39 -7.68 23.63
N VAL A 140 -13.59 -7.25 22.70
CA VAL A 140 -12.14 -7.45 22.69
C VAL A 140 -11.43 -6.20 23.22
N LYS A 141 -10.46 -6.40 24.12
CA LYS A 141 -9.55 -5.35 24.60
C LYS A 141 -8.12 -5.82 24.43
N SER A 142 -7.26 -4.98 23.89
CA SER A 142 -5.81 -5.23 23.83
C SER A 142 -5.04 -3.92 23.88
N THR A 143 -3.77 -4.02 24.29
CA THR A 143 -2.83 -2.89 24.30
C THR A 143 -1.64 -3.24 23.42
N LEU A 144 -1.40 -2.42 22.40
CA LEU A 144 -0.35 -2.60 21.42
C LEU A 144 0.68 -1.48 21.55
N SER A 145 1.95 -1.81 21.37
CA SER A 145 3.04 -0.83 21.41
C SER A 145 3.66 -0.69 20.02
N LEU A 146 3.74 0.55 19.52
CA LEU A 146 4.53 0.90 18.34
C LEU A 146 6.00 0.85 18.72
N GLN A 147 6.71 -0.17 18.29
CA GLN A 147 8.09 -0.43 18.72
C GLN A 147 9.06 -0.65 17.58
N SER A 148 8.58 -0.61 16.35
CA SER A 148 9.38 -0.77 15.17
C SER A 148 9.02 0.28 14.12
N ILE A 149 9.99 0.59 13.25
CA ILE A 149 9.79 1.47 12.09
C ILE A 149 10.01 0.67 10.82
N ILE A 150 9.19 0.89 9.81
CA ILE A 150 9.37 0.25 8.51
C ILE A 150 10.62 0.84 7.86
N PRO A 151 11.61 0.00 7.52
CA PRO A 151 12.88 0.48 6.95
C PRO A 151 12.70 1.02 5.53
N SER A 152 13.63 1.86 5.11
CA SER A 152 13.70 2.34 3.74
C SER A 152 14.12 1.19 2.81
N ASN A 153 13.34 0.97 1.75
CA ASN A 153 13.74 0.12 0.66
C ASN A 153 14.46 0.98 -0.38
N VAL A 154 15.77 0.88 -0.42
CA VAL A 154 16.64 1.67 -1.32
C VAL A 154 16.97 0.87 -2.57
N ILE A 155 17.21 1.58 -3.68
CA ILE A 155 17.73 0.98 -4.89
C ILE A 155 19.17 0.51 -4.61
N ILE A 156 19.50 -0.71 -5.00
CA ILE A 156 20.83 -1.30 -4.79
C ILE A 156 21.93 -0.45 -5.43
N GLU A 157 23.06 -0.36 -4.77
CA GLU A 157 24.28 0.18 -5.38
C GLU A 157 24.89 -0.87 -6.31
N HIS A 158 24.90 -0.57 -7.61
CA HIS A 158 25.49 -1.44 -8.60
C HIS A 158 26.00 -0.61 -9.78
N ARG A 159 27.12 -1.04 -10.43
CA ARG A 159 27.71 -0.33 -11.56
C ARG A 159 26.71 0.00 -12.66
N PHE A 160 25.82 -0.95 -12.97
CA PHE A 160 24.81 -0.85 -14.03
C PHE A 160 23.45 -0.37 -13.55
N VAL A 161 23.28 -0.02 -12.27
CA VAL A 161 22.04 0.54 -11.74
C VAL A 161 22.28 1.96 -11.26
N LYS A 162 21.46 2.89 -11.73
CA LYS A 162 21.46 4.28 -11.27
C LYS A 162 20.15 4.58 -10.57
N SER A 163 20.21 5.15 -9.38
CA SER A 163 19.04 5.71 -8.68
C SER A 163 18.83 7.14 -9.12
N VAL A 164 17.60 7.49 -9.46
CA VAL A 164 17.19 8.86 -9.80
C VAL A 164 16.11 9.27 -8.82
N GLU A 165 16.34 10.38 -8.12
CA GLU A 165 15.36 11.02 -7.26
C GLU A 165 15.42 12.53 -7.49
N ILE A 166 14.29 13.13 -7.83
CA ILE A 166 14.16 14.57 -8.01
C ILE A 166 13.03 15.11 -7.14
N THR A 167 13.14 16.36 -6.72
CA THR A 167 11.99 17.08 -6.16
C THR A 167 11.18 17.67 -7.32
N SER A 168 9.96 17.18 -7.52
CA SER A 168 9.06 17.67 -8.54
C SER A 168 8.53 19.05 -8.16
N LYS A 169 8.69 20.02 -9.02
CA LYS A 169 8.10 21.35 -8.87
C LYS A 169 6.58 21.28 -8.95
N TYR A 170 6.06 20.62 -10.01
CA TYR A 170 4.62 20.53 -10.25
C TYR A 170 3.86 19.87 -9.09
N LEU A 171 4.36 18.73 -8.61
CA LEU A 171 3.71 18.03 -7.50
C LEU A 171 3.90 18.77 -6.18
N SER A 172 5.05 19.42 -5.96
CA SER A 172 5.29 20.19 -4.73
C SER A 172 4.39 21.42 -4.64
N GLU A 173 4.17 22.10 -5.76
CA GLU A 173 3.21 23.22 -5.84
C GLU A 173 1.77 22.75 -5.59
N PHE A 174 1.36 21.65 -6.21
CA PHE A 174 0.02 21.08 -6.05
C PHE A 174 -0.28 20.67 -4.59
N PHE A 175 0.66 20.00 -3.94
CA PHE A 175 0.47 19.52 -2.56
C PHE A 175 0.88 20.50 -1.47
N GLY A 176 1.44 21.68 -1.83
CA GLY A 176 1.95 22.66 -0.87
C GLY A 176 3.12 22.17 -0.01
N SER A 177 3.82 21.11 -0.44
CA SER A 177 4.95 20.51 0.28
C SER A 177 5.83 19.72 -0.67
N PRO A 178 7.15 19.57 -0.37
CA PRO A 178 8.07 18.86 -1.25
C PRO A 178 7.59 17.46 -1.60
N ARG A 179 7.52 17.15 -2.89
CA ARG A 179 7.19 15.85 -3.44
C ARG A 179 8.31 15.34 -4.34
N LYS A 180 8.63 14.06 -4.21
CA LYS A 180 9.73 13.46 -4.94
C LYS A 180 9.20 12.49 -6.00
N LEU A 181 9.85 12.52 -7.17
CA LEU A 181 9.73 11.52 -8.21
C LEU A 181 10.96 10.62 -8.18
N LYS A 182 10.75 9.33 -8.39
CA LYS A 182 11.82 8.32 -8.29
C LYS A 182 11.81 7.41 -9.51
N ALA A 183 13.00 6.98 -9.90
CA ALA A 183 13.20 5.94 -10.89
C ALA A 183 14.49 5.17 -10.61
N ALA A 184 14.57 3.94 -11.12
CA ALA A 184 15.81 3.21 -11.24
C ALA A 184 16.12 3.01 -12.72
N VAL A 185 17.37 3.22 -13.09
CA VAL A 185 17.86 3.06 -14.45
C VAL A 185 18.81 1.88 -14.49
N LEU A 186 18.44 0.82 -15.23
CA LEU A 186 19.27 -0.34 -15.48
C LEU A 186 19.94 -0.19 -16.84
N LEU A 187 21.28 -0.16 -16.83
CA LEU A 187 22.10 0.02 -18.01
C LEU A 187 22.39 -1.32 -18.70
N PRO A 188 22.49 -1.37 -20.04
CA PRO A 188 22.89 -2.58 -20.77
C PRO A 188 24.36 -2.92 -20.56
N SER A 189 24.73 -4.18 -20.81
CA SER A 189 26.10 -4.69 -20.61
C SER A 189 27.19 -3.89 -21.32
N GLY A 190 26.92 -3.45 -22.55
CA GLY A 190 27.86 -2.68 -23.35
C GLY A 190 27.95 -1.19 -23.07
N TYR A 191 27.24 -0.68 -22.05
CA TYR A 191 27.12 0.77 -21.81
C TYR A 191 28.45 1.47 -21.57
N PHE A 192 29.34 0.87 -20.78
CA PHE A 192 30.64 1.46 -20.44
C PHE A 192 31.74 1.21 -21.48
N ASP A 193 31.50 0.23 -22.36
CA ASP A 193 32.49 -0.10 -23.40
C ASP A 193 32.39 0.82 -24.63
N ASN A 194 31.24 1.49 -24.76
CA ASN A 194 30.96 2.38 -25.90
C ASN A 194 30.32 3.70 -25.42
N PRO A 195 31.07 4.60 -24.81
CA PRO A 195 30.51 5.81 -24.16
C PRO A 195 29.80 6.77 -25.14
N ASN A 196 30.11 6.71 -26.43
CA ASN A 196 29.50 7.55 -27.48
C ASN A 196 28.33 6.86 -28.18
N LYS A 197 27.99 5.62 -27.80
CA LYS A 197 26.88 4.88 -28.42
C LYS A 197 25.55 5.35 -27.82
N GLU A 198 24.63 5.72 -28.66
CA GLU A 198 23.26 5.95 -28.26
C GLU A 198 22.53 4.60 -28.08
N TYR A 199 21.94 4.41 -26.91
CA TYR A 199 21.12 3.26 -26.58
C TYR A 199 19.64 3.65 -26.62
N PRO A 200 18.75 2.80 -27.16
CA PRO A 200 17.32 3.01 -26.97
C PRO A 200 16.96 2.95 -25.49
N ILE A 201 15.90 3.65 -25.11
CA ILE A 201 15.42 3.70 -23.72
C ILE A 201 14.01 3.09 -23.64
N CYS A 202 13.80 2.22 -22.68
CA CYS A 202 12.51 1.61 -22.40
C CYS A 202 12.05 1.99 -21.00
N TYR A 203 10.96 2.73 -20.92
CA TYR A 203 10.31 3.09 -19.65
C TYR A 203 9.30 2.00 -19.28
N ARG A 204 9.55 1.33 -18.15
CA ARG A 204 8.63 0.36 -17.59
C ARG A 204 7.63 1.07 -16.70
N ALA A 205 6.41 1.21 -17.18
CA ALA A 205 5.28 1.63 -16.38
C ALA A 205 4.98 0.54 -15.32
N PRO A 206 4.89 0.90 -14.03
CA PRO A 206 4.69 -0.07 -12.96
C PRO A 206 3.25 -0.64 -12.99
N GLY A 207 3.09 -1.89 -12.55
CA GLY A 207 1.78 -2.41 -12.16
C GLY A 207 1.31 -1.80 -10.85
N LEU A 208 0.13 -2.16 -10.39
CA LEU A 208 -0.44 -1.66 -9.14
C LEU A 208 0.56 -1.83 -7.97
N ASN A 209 0.77 -0.76 -7.22
CA ASN A 209 1.77 -0.67 -6.14
C ASN A 209 3.23 -0.88 -6.58
N GLY A 210 3.51 -0.82 -7.88
CA GLY A 210 4.87 -0.99 -8.39
C GLY A 210 5.79 0.15 -7.99
N ARG A 211 7.08 -0.18 -7.78
CA ARG A 211 8.12 0.72 -7.30
C ARG A 211 9.35 0.67 -8.19
N ALA A 212 10.08 1.76 -8.20
CA ALA A 212 11.40 1.79 -8.83
C ALA A 212 12.36 0.73 -8.25
N THR A 213 12.21 0.39 -6.97
CA THR A 213 12.97 -0.67 -6.29
C THR A 213 12.70 -2.09 -6.82
N ALA A 214 11.75 -2.27 -7.75
CA ALA A 214 11.57 -3.54 -8.45
C ALA A 214 12.85 -4.01 -9.20
N VAL A 215 13.74 -3.08 -9.54
CA VAL A 215 15.07 -3.40 -10.08
C VAL A 215 15.87 -4.31 -9.15
N ASN A 216 15.74 -4.16 -7.82
CA ASN A 216 16.44 -4.98 -6.83
C ASN A 216 16.06 -6.46 -6.97
N GLY A 217 14.76 -6.73 -7.11
CA GLY A 217 14.27 -8.09 -7.31
C GLY A 217 14.72 -8.72 -8.62
N MET A 218 14.85 -7.93 -9.69
CA MET A 218 15.39 -8.42 -10.94
C MET A 218 16.90 -8.69 -10.85
N MET A 219 17.65 -7.74 -10.31
CA MET A 219 19.11 -7.89 -10.14
C MET A 219 19.49 -8.96 -9.11
N GLY A 220 18.61 -9.30 -8.18
CA GLY A 220 18.80 -10.42 -7.23
C GLY A 220 18.61 -11.82 -7.86
N ARG A 221 18.08 -11.90 -9.06
CA ARG A 221 17.84 -13.16 -9.76
C ARG A 221 19.01 -13.47 -10.68
N LYS A 222 19.70 -14.60 -10.40
CA LYS A 222 20.87 -15.02 -11.18
C LYS A 222 20.52 -15.31 -12.65
N ASP A 223 19.38 -15.93 -12.93
CA ASP A 223 18.91 -16.21 -14.30
C ASP A 223 18.73 -14.91 -15.11
N PHE A 224 18.19 -13.87 -14.46
CA PHE A 224 18.02 -12.57 -15.10
C PHE A 224 19.38 -11.88 -15.33
N THR A 225 20.26 -11.82 -14.35
CA THR A 225 21.55 -11.13 -14.47
C THR A 225 22.49 -11.82 -15.47
N ASP A 226 22.52 -13.17 -15.49
CA ASP A 226 23.26 -13.93 -16.47
C ASP A 226 22.80 -13.60 -17.90
N TRP A 227 21.48 -13.54 -18.12
CA TRP A 227 20.91 -13.17 -19.41
C TRP A 227 21.15 -11.68 -19.73
N TRP A 228 20.84 -10.75 -18.80
CA TRP A 228 20.94 -9.31 -19.03
C TRP A 228 22.36 -8.86 -19.43
N PHE A 229 23.37 -9.49 -18.85
CA PHE A 229 24.78 -9.19 -19.13
C PHE A 229 25.37 -10.09 -20.23
N SER A 230 24.59 -10.95 -20.85
CA SER A 230 25.03 -11.74 -22.00
C SER A 230 24.98 -10.92 -23.30
N LYS A 231 25.55 -11.49 -24.36
CA LYS A 231 25.49 -10.94 -25.72
C LYS A 231 24.09 -11.06 -26.36
N GLU A 232 23.23 -11.88 -25.81
CA GLU A 232 21.88 -12.16 -26.31
C GLU A 232 20.88 -11.12 -25.82
N ALA A 233 21.19 -10.41 -24.72
CA ALA A 233 20.30 -9.39 -24.19
C ALA A 233 20.24 -8.14 -25.08
N PRO A 234 19.06 -7.53 -25.19
CA PRO A 234 18.91 -6.30 -25.94
C PRO A 234 19.75 -5.19 -25.28
N GLN A 235 20.47 -4.46 -26.12
CA GLN A 235 21.25 -3.31 -25.65
C GLN A 235 20.34 -2.08 -25.51
N VAL A 236 19.57 -2.03 -24.44
CA VAL A 236 18.56 -1.01 -24.14
C VAL A 236 18.74 -0.52 -22.70
N ILE A 237 18.57 0.77 -22.46
CA ILE A 237 18.47 1.35 -21.13
C ILE A 237 17.06 1.04 -20.61
N TYR A 238 16.92 0.40 -19.47
CA TYR A 238 15.64 -0.02 -18.91
C TYR A 238 15.31 0.75 -17.64
N VAL A 239 14.25 1.51 -17.65
CA VAL A 239 13.88 2.44 -16.57
C VAL A 239 12.68 1.93 -15.80
N PHE A 240 12.83 1.75 -14.51
CA PHE A 240 11.76 1.37 -13.57
C PHE A 240 11.18 2.65 -12.97
N LEU A 241 9.99 3.01 -13.36
CA LEU A 241 9.28 4.17 -12.81
C LEU A 241 8.60 3.80 -11.49
N ASP A 242 8.43 4.82 -10.63
CA ASP A 242 7.64 4.73 -9.39
C ASP A 242 6.33 5.50 -9.61
N SER A 243 5.18 4.92 -9.24
CA SER A 243 3.88 5.54 -9.49
C SER A 243 3.08 5.89 -8.25
N GLN A 244 3.66 5.70 -7.07
CA GLN A 244 2.94 5.90 -5.84
C GLN A 244 2.79 7.36 -5.45
N GLY A 245 1.59 7.70 -4.99
CA GLY A 245 1.24 9.00 -4.45
C GLY A 245 0.54 8.87 -3.10
N PRO A 246 0.14 9.99 -2.48
CA PRO A 246 -0.48 10.01 -1.14
C PRO A 246 -1.81 9.26 -1.08
N TYR A 247 -2.51 9.13 -2.19
CA TYR A 247 -3.81 8.44 -2.29
C TYR A 247 -3.71 7.09 -3.02
N GLY A 248 -2.51 6.53 -3.12
CA GLY A 248 -2.23 5.27 -3.81
C GLY A 248 -1.57 5.48 -5.16
N ASP A 249 -1.84 4.58 -6.10
CA ASP A 249 -1.24 4.65 -7.44
C ASP A 249 -1.78 5.86 -8.22
N SER A 250 -0.87 6.67 -8.76
CA SER A 250 -1.21 7.85 -9.56
C SER A 250 -1.61 7.51 -10.99
N TYR A 251 -1.42 6.26 -11.42
CA TYR A 251 -1.53 5.83 -12.82
C TYR A 251 -0.71 6.67 -13.80
N GLN A 252 0.21 7.50 -13.27
CA GLN A 252 1.06 8.41 -14.02
C GLN A 252 0.30 9.38 -14.96
N VAL A 253 -0.93 9.71 -14.59
CA VAL A 253 -1.79 10.67 -15.28
C VAL A 253 -2.11 11.86 -14.40
N ASP A 254 -2.46 12.98 -15.03
CA ASP A 254 -2.91 14.16 -14.30
C ASP A 254 -4.31 13.93 -13.74
N SER A 255 -4.52 14.31 -12.49
CA SER A 255 -5.82 14.21 -11.83
C SER A 255 -5.98 15.23 -10.71
N GLU A 256 -7.21 15.55 -10.37
CA GLU A 256 -7.52 16.46 -9.25
C GLU A 256 -7.08 15.90 -7.88
N ASN A 257 -7.01 14.57 -7.73
CA ASN A 257 -6.61 13.95 -6.46
C ASN A 257 -5.09 13.81 -6.32
N ASN A 258 -4.42 13.35 -7.38
CA ASN A 258 -2.99 13.04 -7.36
C ASN A 258 -2.12 14.16 -7.95
N GLY A 259 -2.75 15.24 -8.45
CA GLY A 259 -2.06 16.34 -9.08
C GLY A 259 -1.56 16.03 -10.50
N PRO A 260 -0.69 16.87 -11.06
CA PRO A 260 -0.18 16.77 -12.43
C PRO A 260 0.94 15.72 -12.54
N CYS A 261 0.62 14.44 -12.24
CA CYS A 261 1.61 13.34 -12.23
C CYS A 261 2.16 13.04 -13.62
N GLY A 262 1.31 13.06 -14.66
CA GLY A 262 1.74 12.84 -16.04
C GLY A 262 2.67 13.96 -16.50
N LYS A 263 2.30 15.21 -16.21
CA LYS A 263 3.13 16.38 -16.53
C LYS A 263 4.49 16.32 -15.80
N ALA A 264 4.47 16.04 -14.50
CA ALA A 264 5.70 15.91 -13.72
C ALA A 264 6.61 14.77 -14.23
N LEU A 265 6.02 13.64 -14.64
CA LEU A 265 6.76 12.56 -15.26
C LEU A 265 7.41 13.00 -16.59
N THR A 266 6.64 13.59 -17.48
CA THR A 266 7.09 13.88 -18.86
C THR A 266 7.96 15.11 -18.97
N GLU A 267 7.77 16.12 -18.13
CA GLU A 267 8.49 17.39 -18.20
C GLU A 267 9.63 17.51 -17.17
N GLU A 268 9.66 16.67 -16.12
CA GLU A 268 10.70 16.74 -15.08
C GLU A 268 11.53 15.46 -14.99
N LEU A 269 10.90 14.29 -14.74
CA LEU A 269 11.63 13.05 -14.45
C LEU A 269 12.27 12.45 -15.72
N ILE A 270 11.51 12.30 -16.79
CA ILE A 270 12.01 11.75 -18.06
C ILE A 270 13.19 12.56 -18.61
N PRO A 271 13.12 13.89 -18.74
CA PRO A 271 14.27 14.69 -19.20
C PRO A 271 15.49 14.56 -18.27
N THR A 272 15.29 14.45 -16.96
CA THR A 272 16.38 14.24 -16.01
C THR A 272 17.07 12.89 -16.24
N ILE A 273 16.29 11.82 -16.45
CA ILE A 273 16.83 10.48 -16.75
C ILE A 273 17.58 10.49 -18.08
N GLU A 274 17.00 11.08 -19.12
CA GLU A 274 17.62 11.13 -20.45
C GLU A 274 18.94 11.89 -20.45
N ASN A 275 18.99 13.00 -19.71
CA ASN A 275 20.23 13.74 -19.52
C ASN A 275 21.29 12.93 -18.75
N LEU A 276 20.90 12.19 -17.72
CA LEU A 276 21.80 11.33 -16.95
C LEU A 276 22.48 10.25 -17.79
N VAL A 277 21.77 9.72 -18.78
CA VAL A 277 22.28 8.64 -19.65
C VAL A 277 22.74 9.14 -21.03
N HIS A 278 22.88 10.46 -21.19
CA HIS A 278 23.28 11.12 -22.43
C HIS A 278 22.41 10.71 -23.65
N TYR A 279 21.12 10.48 -23.40
CA TYR A 279 20.19 10.11 -24.45
C TYR A 279 19.79 11.33 -25.28
N GLN A 280 19.88 11.21 -26.60
CA GLN A 280 19.35 12.23 -27.50
C GLN A 280 17.86 11.93 -27.75
N PRO A 281 16.96 12.82 -27.32
CA PRO A 281 15.52 12.55 -27.35
C PRO A 281 14.99 12.44 -28.78
N THR A 282 14.72 11.20 -29.19
CA THR A 282 14.01 10.92 -30.43
C THR A 282 12.87 9.94 -30.15
N SER A 283 11.68 10.16 -30.76
CA SER A 283 10.55 9.26 -30.59
C SER A 283 10.82 7.83 -31.11
N LYS A 284 11.76 7.67 -32.01
CA LYS A 284 12.12 6.38 -32.63
C LYS A 284 12.91 5.44 -31.73
N LYS A 285 13.46 5.93 -30.61
CA LYS A 285 14.28 5.15 -29.69
C LYS A 285 13.72 5.11 -28.27
N ARG A 286 12.50 5.61 -28.07
CA ARG A 286 11.74 5.50 -26.80
C ARG A 286 10.72 4.40 -26.90
N TYR A 287 10.71 3.52 -25.93
CA TYR A 287 9.76 2.43 -25.80
C TYR A 287 9.05 2.50 -24.46
N LEU A 288 7.82 2.04 -24.42
CA LEU A 288 7.06 1.82 -23.22
C LEU A 288 6.85 0.33 -23.03
N ALA A 289 6.91 -0.14 -21.79
CA ALA A 289 6.60 -1.51 -21.43
C ALA A 289 5.79 -1.51 -20.13
N GLY A 290 4.81 -2.39 -20.04
CA GLY A 290 3.99 -2.51 -18.85
C GLY A 290 3.21 -3.82 -18.82
N ALA A 291 2.81 -4.21 -17.62
CA ALA A 291 1.93 -5.34 -17.39
C ALA A 291 0.86 -4.95 -16.36
N SER A 292 -0.33 -5.57 -16.42
CA SER A 292 -1.48 -5.21 -15.57
C SER A 292 -1.79 -3.71 -15.71
N THR A 293 -1.91 -2.97 -14.60
CA THR A 293 -2.06 -1.51 -14.60
C THR A 293 -1.00 -0.82 -15.45
N GLY A 294 0.25 -1.29 -15.40
CA GLY A 294 1.33 -0.74 -16.22
C GLY A 294 1.12 -0.92 -17.72
N GLY A 295 0.42 -2.00 -18.15
CA GLY A 295 0.03 -2.19 -19.55
C GLY A 295 -1.08 -1.22 -20.00
N TRP A 296 -1.91 -0.76 -19.08
CA TRP A 296 -2.90 0.28 -19.35
C TRP A 296 -2.24 1.67 -19.47
N ILE A 297 -1.19 1.93 -18.68
CA ILE A 297 -0.45 3.20 -18.71
C ILE A 297 0.40 3.31 -19.98
N ALA A 298 1.03 2.21 -20.41
CA ALA A 298 1.91 2.15 -21.59
C ALA A 298 1.14 2.18 -22.91
#